data_06cb30adfa90713fd2c4b05a36d7e488
#
_entry.id   06cb30adfa90713fd2c4b05a36d7e488
#
_cell.length_a   1.000
_cell.length_b   1.000
_cell.length_c   1.000
_cell.angle_alpha   90.00
_cell.angle_beta   90.00
_cell.angle_gamma   90.00
#
_symmetry.space_group_name_H-M   'P 1'
#
loop_
_entity.id
_entity.type
_entity.pdbx_description
1 polymer ?
#
loop_
_entity_poly.entity_id
_entity_poly.type
_entity_poly.pdbx_seq_one_letter_code
_entity_poly.pdbx_strand_id
1 'polypeptide(L)'
;MRKPSGITLKGLNISKGAGKLVRRKVDVRTVCIALEVDADASEKMHQTRRLYGQACNLLVPIVVSDTDRKKRLWQRYNLHKAAYPMVRTKMSILGAQLACNVIRSVSSMYQSWISSHPNFSKDKKMVLPSISFRNPVVHLDKNTIRFFNNYTEASVYTVNGRVGVRLRPGKFQLSQLAGFLAEELAGTSKENRIYRLGECNLVWK
;
A
#
# COMPACT_ATOMS: atom_id res chain seq x y z
N MET A 1 -1.51 -26.29 18.63
CA MET A 1 -1.01 -24.94 18.38
C MET A 1 -1.13 -24.64 16.89
N ARG A 2 -2.01 -23.72 16.49
CA ARG A 2 -2.12 -23.30 15.09
C ARG A 2 -0.89 -22.44 14.73
N LYS A 3 -0.23 -22.74 13.61
CA LYS A 3 0.85 -21.90 13.07
C LYS A 3 0.29 -20.49 12.82
N PRO A 4 0.99 -19.41 13.20
CA PRO A 4 0.53 -18.05 12.92
C PRO A 4 0.35 -17.91 11.41
N SER A 5 -0.76 -17.29 11.00
CA SER A 5 -0.99 -16.92 9.59
C SER A 5 0.20 -16.09 9.12
N GLY A 6 0.84 -16.49 8.02
CA GLY A 6 2.02 -15.79 7.48
C GLY A 6 1.73 -14.40 6.91
N ILE A 7 0.72 -13.69 7.45
CA ILE A 7 0.30 -12.35 7.00
C ILE A 7 0.95 -11.31 7.91
N THR A 8 1.59 -10.33 7.32
CA THR A 8 2.27 -9.25 8.02
C THR A 8 1.84 -7.89 7.50
N LEU A 9 1.73 -6.91 8.37
CA LEU A 9 1.57 -5.51 8.02
C LEU A 9 2.97 -4.89 7.87
N LYS A 10 3.31 -4.43 6.66
CA LYS A 10 4.55 -3.68 6.38
C LYS A 10 4.22 -2.23 6.12
N GLY A 11 5.05 -1.32 6.63
CA GLY A 11 5.00 0.08 6.21
C GLY A 11 4.12 0.98 7.08
N LEU A 12 4.09 0.75 8.38
CA LEU A 12 3.81 1.87 9.29
C LEU A 12 4.96 2.86 9.13
N ASN A 13 4.84 3.75 8.13
CA ASN A 13 5.83 4.80 7.94
C ASN A 13 5.58 5.89 8.99
N ILE A 14 6.48 6.00 9.95
CA ILE A 14 6.48 7.07 10.95
C ILE A 14 7.40 8.16 10.42
N SER A 15 6.86 9.33 10.11
CA SER A 15 7.65 10.49 9.71
C SER A 15 7.69 11.52 10.84
N LYS A 16 8.88 12.05 11.17
CA LYS A 16 9.01 13.24 12.00
C LYS A 16 8.63 14.46 11.18
N GLY A 17 7.50 15.10 11.51
CA GLY A 17 7.06 16.33 10.86
C GLY A 17 7.93 17.52 11.32
N ALA A 18 8.38 18.35 10.37
CA ALA A 18 9.04 19.61 10.65
C ALA A 18 8.05 20.76 10.51
N GLY A 19 8.01 21.64 11.48
CA GLY A 19 7.45 22.97 11.33
C GLY A 19 8.13 23.74 10.19
N LYS A 20 7.44 24.76 9.66
CA LYS A 20 7.81 25.56 8.47
C LYS A 20 9.33 25.83 8.34
N LEU A 21 9.84 25.64 7.12
CA LEU A 21 11.01 26.30 6.52
C LEU A 21 12.42 25.70 6.66
N VAL A 22 12.58 24.44 6.92
CA VAL A 22 13.81 23.75 6.48
C VAL A 22 13.37 22.42 5.87
N ARG A 23 13.86 22.05 4.67
CA ARG A 23 13.73 20.69 4.14
C ARG A 23 14.53 19.73 5.04
N ARG A 24 14.01 19.48 6.24
CA ARG A 24 14.58 18.48 7.13
C ARG A 24 14.33 17.13 6.49
N LYS A 25 15.37 16.33 6.40
CA LYS A 25 15.30 14.93 5.98
C LYS A 25 14.29 14.25 6.89
N VAL A 26 13.15 13.88 6.37
CA VAL A 26 12.11 13.17 7.12
C VAL A 26 12.65 11.78 7.40
N ASP A 27 12.77 11.43 8.68
CA ASP A 27 13.15 10.06 9.08
C ASP A 27 11.91 9.16 8.92
N VAL A 28 11.94 8.31 7.90
CA VAL A 28 10.85 7.36 7.60
C VAL A 28 11.28 5.98 8.04
N ARG A 29 10.54 5.41 9.00
CA ARG A 29 10.78 4.05 9.49
C ARG A 29 9.65 3.14 9.06
N THR A 30 10.02 1.95 8.59
CA THR A 30 9.07 0.90 8.23
C THR A 30 9.01 -0.14 9.33
N VAL A 31 7.83 -0.32 9.89
CA VAL A 31 7.59 -1.33 10.93
C VAL A 31 6.80 -2.49 10.33
N CYS A 32 7.26 -3.73 10.57
CA CYS A 32 6.59 -4.95 10.16
C CYS A 32 5.92 -5.61 11.37
N ILE A 33 4.61 -5.78 11.33
CA ILE A 33 3.84 -6.36 12.44
C ILE A 33 3.10 -7.60 11.94
N ALA A 34 3.22 -8.71 12.68
CA ALA A 34 2.46 -9.92 12.39
C ALA A 34 0.98 -9.70 12.70
N LEU A 35 0.11 -10.25 11.85
CA LEU A 35 -1.33 -10.25 12.04
C LEU A 35 -1.78 -11.63 12.53
N GLU A 36 -2.64 -11.63 13.52
CA GLU A 36 -3.42 -12.80 13.92
C GLU A 36 -4.82 -12.65 13.36
N VAL A 37 -5.22 -13.58 12.52
CA VAL A 37 -6.51 -13.61 11.85
C VAL A 37 -7.15 -14.97 12.00
N ASP A 38 -8.47 -15.04 12.08
CA ASP A 38 -9.21 -16.30 11.98
C ASP A 38 -9.23 -16.84 10.54
N ALA A 39 -9.81 -18.01 10.35
CA ALA A 39 -9.83 -18.66 9.04
C ALA A 39 -10.68 -17.91 8.02
N ASP A 40 -11.81 -17.34 8.42
CA ASP A 40 -12.71 -16.55 7.55
C ASP A 40 -12.04 -15.25 7.09
N ALA A 41 -11.48 -14.49 8.04
CA ALA A 41 -10.75 -13.27 7.72
C ALA A 41 -9.55 -13.54 6.82
N SER A 42 -8.81 -14.63 7.07
CA SER A 42 -7.68 -15.07 6.25
C SER A 42 -8.12 -15.34 4.81
N GLU A 43 -9.20 -16.11 4.60
CA GLU A 43 -9.71 -16.40 3.26
C GLU A 43 -10.17 -15.15 2.52
N LYS A 44 -10.91 -14.24 3.18
CA LYS A 44 -11.33 -12.94 2.60
C LYS A 44 -10.13 -12.09 2.19
N MET A 45 -9.07 -12.07 2.99
CA MET A 45 -7.84 -11.36 2.68
C MET A 45 -7.09 -12.00 1.49
N HIS A 46 -7.02 -13.33 1.42
CA HIS A 46 -6.45 -14.06 0.29
C HIS A 46 -7.24 -13.83 -1.00
N GLN A 47 -8.56 -13.84 -0.95
CA GLN A 47 -9.41 -13.53 -2.09
C GLN A 47 -9.18 -12.09 -2.56
N THR A 48 -9.10 -11.15 -1.63
CA THR A 48 -8.78 -9.75 -1.95
C THR A 48 -7.44 -9.65 -2.68
N ARG A 49 -6.40 -10.34 -2.19
CA ARG A 49 -5.09 -10.38 -2.84
C ARG A 49 -5.14 -10.92 -4.26
N ARG A 50 -5.87 -12.04 -4.47
CA ARG A 50 -6.02 -12.64 -5.82
C ARG A 50 -6.67 -11.66 -6.80
N LEU A 51 -7.80 -11.06 -6.41
CA LEU A 51 -8.53 -10.10 -7.25
C LEU A 51 -7.74 -8.81 -7.47
N TYR A 52 -7.01 -8.37 -6.46
CA TYR A 52 -6.10 -7.22 -6.56
C TYR A 52 -5.00 -7.48 -7.59
N GLY A 53 -4.41 -8.68 -7.59
CA GLY A 53 -3.40 -9.09 -8.57
C GLY A 53 -3.94 -9.16 -9.99
N GLN A 54 -5.14 -9.71 -10.15
CA GLN A 54 -5.84 -9.72 -11.45
C GLN A 54 -6.06 -8.31 -11.98
N ALA A 55 -6.52 -7.40 -11.12
CA ALA A 55 -6.71 -6.00 -11.49
C ALA A 55 -5.38 -5.30 -11.84
N CYS A 56 -4.30 -5.56 -11.13
CA CYS A 56 -2.96 -5.06 -11.49
C CYS A 56 -2.56 -5.55 -12.89
N ASN A 57 -2.76 -6.84 -13.17
CA ASN A 57 -2.41 -7.43 -14.47
C ASN A 57 -3.26 -6.86 -15.63
N LEU A 58 -4.50 -6.45 -15.38
CA LEU A 58 -5.32 -5.75 -16.39
C LEU A 58 -4.73 -4.39 -16.79
N LEU A 59 -3.96 -3.74 -15.92
CA LEU A 59 -3.36 -2.44 -16.20
C LEU A 59 -2.03 -2.52 -16.93
N VAL A 60 -1.33 -3.64 -16.85
CA VAL A 60 -0.01 -3.81 -17.48
C VAL A 60 -0.02 -3.54 -18.98
N PRO A 61 -0.96 -4.12 -19.79
CA PRO A 61 -1.03 -3.83 -21.21
C PRO A 61 -1.24 -2.33 -21.51
N ILE A 62 -2.01 -1.62 -20.68
CA ILE A 62 -2.24 -0.18 -20.83
C ILE A 62 -0.95 0.60 -20.68
N VAL A 63 -0.15 0.29 -19.65
CA VAL A 63 1.13 0.98 -19.42
C VAL A 63 2.13 0.67 -20.53
N VAL A 64 2.22 -0.60 -20.95
CA VAL A 64 3.17 -1.04 -21.99
C VAL A 64 2.79 -0.50 -23.37
N SER A 65 1.50 -0.25 -23.65
CA SER A 65 1.03 0.30 -24.93
C SER A 65 1.49 1.74 -25.20
N ASP A 66 1.97 2.47 -24.18
CA ASP A 66 2.51 3.83 -24.33
C ASP A 66 3.97 3.79 -24.82
N THR A 67 4.18 3.22 -26.00
CA THR A 67 5.51 2.97 -26.58
C THR A 67 6.27 4.25 -26.91
N ASP A 68 5.57 5.30 -27.34
CA ASP A 68 6.15 6.62 -27.61
C ASP A 68 6.34 7.48 -26.35
N ARG A 69 5.89 6.97 -25.20
CA ARG A 69 6.01 7.56 -23.85
C ARG A 69 5.37 8.96 -23.71
N LYS A 70 4.55 9.38 -24.65
CA LYS A 70 3.94 10.72 -24.62
C LYS A 70 2.90 10.86 -23.51
N LYS A 71 2.12 9.79 -23.27
CA LYS A 71 1.09 9.77 -22.22
C LYS A 71 1.66 9.54 -20.83
N ARG A 72 2.88 9.02 -20.73
CA ARG A 72 3.55 8.67 -19.47
C ARG A 72 2.65 7.83 -18.55
N LEU A 73 2.06 6.77 -19.11
CA LEU A 73 1.07 5.94 -18.40
C LEU A 73 1.63 5.18 -17.19
N TRP A 74 2.96 5.17 -17.00
CA TRP A 74 3.57 4.71 -15.74
C TRP A 74 3.43 5.70 -14.58
N GLN A 75 3.01 6.96 -14.83
CA GLN A 75 2.74 7.93 -13.78
C GLN A 75 1.34 7.75 -13.22
N ARG A 76 1.22 7.80 -11.88
CA ARG A 76 -0.02 7.51 -11.16
C ARG A 76 -1.22 8.31 -11.67
N TYR A 77 -1.06 9.62 -11.86
CA TYR A 77 -2.15 10.49 -12.33
C TYR A 77 -2.63 10.11 -13.72
N ASN A 78 -1.68 9.92 -14.65
CA ASN A 78 -2.00 9.61 -16.03
C ASN A 78 -2.63 8.22 -16.17
N LEU A 79 -2.09 7.23 -15.44
CA LEU A 79 -2.66 5.88 -15.40
C LEU A 79 -4.06 5.89 -14.77
N HIS A 80 -4.25 6.67 -13.69
CA HIS A 80 -5.57 6.81 -13.07
C HIS A 80 -6.60 7.35 -14.06
N LYS A 81 -6.28 8.45 -14.75
CA LYS A 81 -7.18 9.05 -15.76
C LYS A 81 -7.52 8.06 -16.89
N ALA A 82 -6.53 7.29 -17.35
CA ALA A 82 -6.71 6.36 -18.47
C ALA A 82 -7.46 5.07 -18.09
N ALA A 83 -7.25 4.56 -16.87
CA ALA A 83 -7.62 3.18 -16.54
C ALA A 83 -8.67 3.04 -15.42
N TYR A 84 -8.89 4.07 -14.61
CA TYR A 84 -9.83 3.97 -13.47
C TYR A 84 -11.26 3.55 -13.89
N PRO A 85 -11.88 4.13 -14.94
CA PRO A 85 -13.22 3.70 -15.36
C PRO A 85 -13.25 2.21 -15.75
N MET A 86 -12.24 1.74 -16.46
CA MET A 86 -12.13 0.33 -16.86
C MET A 86 -12.00 -0.61 -15.64
N VAL A 87 -11.16 -0.26 -14.66
CA VAL A 87 -11.02 -1.04 -13.42
C VAL A 87 -12.36 -1.08 -12.68
N ARG A 88 -13.05 0.06 -12.57
CA ARG A 88 -14.36 0.14 -11.91
C ARG A 88 -15.43 -0.72 -12.60
N THR A 89 -15.37 -0.85 -13.92
CA THR A 89 -16.31 -1.67 -14.68
C THR A 89 -15.95 -3.15 -14.61
N LYS A 90 -14.68 -3.50 -14.92
CA LYS A 90 -14.25 -4.91 -15.02
C LYS A 90 -14.01 -5.58 -13.67
N MET A 91 -13.68 -4.81 -12.65
CA MET A 91 -13.32 -5.28 -11.30
C MET A 91 -14.13 -4.54 -10.23
N SER A 92 -15.43 -4.39 -10.43
CA SER A 92 -16.35 -3.65 -9.55
C SER A 92 -16.31 -4.12 -8.10
N ILE A 93 -16.07 -5.41 -7.88
CA ILE A 93 -15.96 -6.05 -6.57
C ILE A 93 -14.85 -5.45 -5.68
N LEU A 94 -13.80 -4.87 -6.26
CA LEU A 94 -12.72 -4.23 -5.48
C LEU A 94 -13.19 -2.97 -4.74
N GLY A 95 -14.28 -2.37 -5.16
CA GLY A 95 -14.67 -1.05 -4.66
C GLY A 95 -13.74 0.08 -5.14
N ALA A 96 -14.12 1.32 -4.88
CA ALA A 96 -13.41 2.50 -5.41
C ALA A 96 -11.99 2.63 -4.85
N GLN A 97 -11.82 2.41 -3.55
CA GLN A 97 -10.54 2.66 -2.89
C GLN A 97 -9.48 1.62 -3.25
N LEU A 98 -9.83 0.32 -3.28
CA LEU A 98 -8.89 -0.71 -3.74
C LEU A 98 -8.56 -0.52 -5.24
N ALA A 99 -9.49 -0.08 -6.07
CA ALA A 99 -9.21 0.26 -7.47
C ALA A 99 -8.15 1.38 -7.58
N CYS A 100 -8.24 2.43 -6.75
CA CYS A 100 -7.21 3.47 -6.67
C CYS A 100 -5.86 2.91 -6.21
N ASN A 101 -5.87 1.99 -5.25
CA ASN A 101 -4.66 1.37 -4.72
C ASN A 101 -4.01 0.41 -5.73
N VAL A 102 -4.80 -0.29 -6.56
CA VAL A 102 -4.31 -1.09 -7.70
C VAL A 102 -3.53 -0.21 -8.69
N ILE A 103 -4.11 0.92 -9.11
CA ILE A 103 -3.45 1.87 -10.02
C ILE A 103 -2.14 2.37 -9.41
N ARG A 104 -2.14 2.65 -8.13
CA ARG A 104 -0.96 3.05 -7.40
C ARG A 104 0.12 1.96 -7.39
N SER A 105 -0.24 0.70 -7.12
CA SER A 105 0.70 -0.43 -7.12
C SER A 105 1.39 -0.57 -8.47
N VAL A 106 0.61 -0.55 -9.55
CA VAL A 106 1.15 -0.67 -10.91
C VAL A 106 2.08 0.50 -11.22
N SER A 107 1.64 1.74 -10.95
CA SER A 107 2.46 2.93 -11.16
C SER A 107 3.76 2.88 -10.36
N SER A 108 3.71 2.51 -9.07
CA SER A 108 4.90 2.42 -8.22
C SER A 108 5.90 1.38 -8.72
N MET A 109 5.42 0.25 -9.23
CA MET A 109 6.28 -0.80 -9.79
C MET A 109 7.02 -0.29 -11.04
N TYR A 110 6.32 0.37 -11.97
CA TYR A 110 6.97 0.92 -13.16
C TYR A 110 7.90 2.09 -12.84
N GLN A 111 7.55 2.95 -11.87
CA GLN A 111 8.43 4.01 -11.42
C GLN A 111 9.71 3.45 -10.78
N SER A 112 9.60 2.38 -9.98
CA SER A 112 10.76 1.68 -9.42
C SER A 112 11.63 1.09 -10.52
N TRP A 113 11.03 0.45 -11.53
CA TRP A 113 11.76 -0.08 -12.68
C TRP A 113 12.49 1.04 -13.44
N ILE A 114 11.83 2.16 -13.73
CA ILE A 114 12.42 3.32 -14.41
C ILE A 114 13.59 3.89 -13.59
N SER A 115 13.44 3.97 -12.26
CA SER A 115 14.51 4.47 -11.37
C SER A 115 15.74 3.59 -11.39
N SER A 116 15.57 2.27 -11.59
CA SER A 116 16.68 1.33 -11.73
C SER A 116 17.26 1.28 -13.15
N HIS A 117 16.64 1.98 -14.13
CA HIS A 117 17.07 2.06 -15.53
C HIS A 117 17.26 3.53 -15.96
N PRO A 118 18.32 4.22 -15.50
CA PRO A 118 18.48 5.67 -15.68
C PRO A 118 18.56 6.10 -17.16
N ASN A 119 18.93 5.18 -18.05
CA ASN A 119 18.96 5.42 -19.48
C ASN A 119 17.59 5.38 -20.15
N PHE A 120 16.53 4.92 -19.47
CA PHE A 120 15.20 4.80 -20.02
C PHE A 120 14.69 6.10 -20.66
N SER A 121 14.97 7.25 -20.05
CA SER A 121 14.55 8.56 -20.60
C SER A 121 15.31 8.98 -21.86
N LYS A 122 16.54 8.51 -22.03
CA LYS A 122 17.46 8.87 -23.14
C LYS A 122 17.39 7.89 -24.30
N ASP A 123 17.28 6.60 -23.99
CA ASP A 123 17.22 5.54 -24.99
C ASP A 123 15.78 5.27 -25.44
N LYS A 124 15.43 5.75 -26.62
CA LYS A 124 14.10 5.56 -27.23
C LYS A 124 13.78 4.10 -27.60
N LYS A 125 14.82 3.24 -27.74
CA LYS A 125 14.65 1.81 -28.07
C LYS A 125 14.24 0.98 -26.84
N MET A 126 14.54 1.48 -25.64
CA MET A 126 14.19 0.79 -24.41
C MET A 126 12.67 0.83 -24.20
N VAL A 127 12.03 -0.31 -24.00
CA VAL A 127 10.59 -0.45 -23.77
C VAL A 127 10.29 -0.85 -22.33
N LEU A 128 9.10 -0.49 -21.84
CA LEU A 128 8.66 -0.94 -20.52
C LEU A 128 8.39 -2.44 -20.55
N PRO A 129 8.85 -3.21 -19.56
CA PRO A 129 8.61 -4.65 -19.52
C PRO A 129 7.15 -4.96 -19.19
N SER A 130 6.69 -6.12 -19.65
CA SER A 130 5.43 -6.68 -19.17
C SER A 130 5.64 -7.32 -17.80
N ILE A 131 5.16 -6.63 -16.76
CA ILE A 131 5.31 -7.07 -15.37
C ILE A 131 4.13 -7.95 -14.98
N SER A 132 4.37 -9.08 -14.29
CA SER A 132 3.33 -9.97 -13.79
C SER A 132 3.15 -9.83 -12.27
N PHE A 133 1.93 -9.54 -11.84
CA PHE A 133 1.54 -9.43 -10.43
C PHE A 133 0.92 -10.76 -9.95
N ARG A 134 1.76 -11.78 -9.68
CA ARG A 134 1.30 -13.09 -9.18
C ARG A 134 0.94 -13.05 -7.70
N ASN A 135 1.77 -12.40 -6.90
CA ASN A 135 1.61 -12.28 -5.45
C ASN A 135 1.75 -10.82 -5.02
N PRO A 136 0.81 -9.94 -5.39
CA PRO A 136 0.96 -8.53 -5.10
C PRO A 136 0.90 -8.25 -3.60
N VAL A 137 1.61 -7.22 -3.23
CA VAL A 137 1.40 -6.53 -1.96
C VAL A 137 0.14 -5.69 -2.09
N VAL A 138 -0.79 -5.82 -1.14
CA VAL A 138 -2.00 -5.00 -1.13
C VAL A 138 -1.75 -3.72 -0.36
N HIS A 139 -1.78 -2.59 -1.05
CA HIS A 139 -1.67 -1.27 -0.42
C HIS A 139 -2.94 -0.95 0.36
N LEU A 140 -2.75 -0.50 1.59
CA LEU A 140 -3.80 -0.03 2.47
C LEU A 140 -3.55 1.44 2.83
N ASP A 141 -4.62 2.21 2.86
CA ASP A 141 -4.63 3.61 3.28
C ASP A 141 -5.65 3.84 4.40
N LYS A 142 -5.81 5.08 4.85
CA LYS A 142 -6.74 5.47 5.91
C LYS A 142 -8.21 5.04 5.70
N ASN A 143 -8.61 4.76 4.45
CA ASN A 143 -9.96 4.32 4.11
C ASN A 143 -10.08 2.79 4.11
N THR A 144 -8.97 2.09 3.89
CA THR A 144 -8.91 0.63 3.78
C THR A 144 -8.43 -0.06 5.05
N ILE A 145 -7.73 0.65 5.95
CA ILE A 145 -7.38 0.13 7.27
C ILE A 145 -7.77 1.15 8.35
N ARG A 146 -8.26 0.66 9.49
CA ARG A 146 -8.53 1.45 10.69
C ARG A 146 -7.96 0.72 11.89
N PHE A 147 -7.24 1.44 12.75
CA PHE A 147 -6.65 0.90 13.96
C PHE A 147 -7.54 1.20 15.17
N PHE A 148 -7.54 0.30 16.14
CA PHE A 148 -8.29 0.37 17.39
C PHE A 148 -7.42 -0.08 18.56
N ASN A 149 -7.91 0.15 19.78
CA ASN A 149 -7.32 -0.35 21.01
C ASN A 149 -5.81 -0.13 21.08
N ASN A 150 -5.39 1.13 20.95
CA ASN A 150 -3.97 1.51 20.98
C ASN A 150 -3.12 0.69 20.00
N TYR A 151 -3.63 0.46 18.78
CA TYR A 151 -2.93 -0.27 17.71
C TYR A 151 -2.66 -1.75 18.03
N THR A 152 -3.47 -2.36 18.90
CA THR A 152 -3.47 -3.82 19.10
C THR A 152 -4.45 -4.54 18.18
N GLU A 153 -5.39 -3.80 17.60
CA GLU A 153 -6.40 -4.30 16.67
C GLU A 153 -6.52 -3.40 15.45
N ALA A 154 -6.94 -4.00 14.34
CA ALA A 154 -7.28 -3.23 13.15
C ALA A 154 -8.47 -3.85 12.41
N SER A 155 -9.17 -3.00 11.65
CA SER A 155 -10.19 -3.43 10.70
C SER A 155 -9.67 -3.18 9.29
N VAL A 156 -9.55 -4.23 8.50
CA VAL A 156 -9.03 -4.22 7.13
C VAL A 156 -10.19 -4.36 6.15
N TYR A 157 -10.23 -3.49 5.15
CA TYR A 157 -11.20 -3.59 4.06
C TYR A 157 -10.79 -4.70 3.09
N THR A 158 -11.71 -5.61 2.81
CA THR A 158 -11.58 -6.69 1.84
C THR A 158 -12.69 -6.59 0.79
N VAL A 159 -12.61 -7.39 -0.26
CA VAL A 159 -13.68 -7.47 -1.29
C VAL A 159 -15.01 -7.99 -0.72
N ASN A 160 -14.98 -8.68 0.41
CA ASN A 160 -16.15 -9.23 1.10
C ASN A 160 -16.47 -8.48 2.39
N GLY A 161 -16.22 -7.17 2.42
CA GLY A 161 -16.44 -6.34 3.60
C GLY A 161 -15.20 -6.17 4.46
N ARG A 162 -15.40 -5.67 5.68
CA ARG A 162 -14.30 -5.45 6.61
C ARG A 162 -14.08 -6.66 7.51
N VAL A 163 -12.82 -6.96 7.76
CA VAL A 163 -12.42 -8.03 8.70
C VAL A 163 -11.63 -7.42 9.87
N GLY A 164 -11.88 -7.94 11.06
CA GLY A 164 -11.09 -7.63 12.26
C GLY A 164 -9.80 -8.45 12.27
N VAL A 165 -8.71 -7.82 12.68
CA VAL A 165 -7.41 -8.48 12.83
C VAL A 165 -6.75 -8.03 14.12
N ARG A 166 -6.03 -8.93 14.80
CA ARG A 166 -5.17 -8.58 15.93
C ARG A 166 -3.75 -8.35 15.46
N LEU A 167 -3.14 -7.30 15.99
CA LEU A 167 -1.76 -6.96 15.74
C LEU A 167 -0.88 -7.61 16.80
N ARG A 168 0.20 -8.27 16.40
CA ARG A 168 1.18 -8.89 17.29
C ARG A 168 2.55 -8.17 17.18
N PRO A 169 2.65 -6.92 17.68
CA PRO A 169 3.92 -6.24 17.69
C PRO A 169 4.83 -6.86 18.76
N GLY A 170 6.09 -7.12 18.41
CA GLY A 170 7.12 -7.46 19.39
C GLY A 170 7.67 -6.21 20.08
N LYS A 171 8.57 -6.38 21.06
CA LYS A 171 9.19 -5.27 21.81
C LYS A 171 9.86 -4.23 20.91
N PHE A 172 10.56 -4.69 19.88
CA PHE A 172 11.21 -3.80 18.90
C PHE A 172 10.18 -2.95 18.13
N GLN A 173 9.10 -3.56 17.63
CA GLN A 173 8.05 -2.83 16.92
C GLN A 173 7.38 -1.80 17.83
N LEU A 174 7.09 -2.16 19.09
CA LEU A 174 6.53 -1.24 20.08
C LEU A 174 7.47 -0.06 20.34
N SER A 175 8.78 -0.28 20.47
CA SER A 175 9.74 0.81 20.66
C SER A 175 9.78 1.77 19.48
N GLN A 176 9.60 1.27 18.24
CA GLN A 176 9.54 2.13 17.06
C GLN A 176 8.23 2.95 16.99
N LEU A 177 7.15 2.43 17.57
CA LEU A 177 5.85 3.10 17.62
C LEU A 177 5.70 4.02 18.84
N ALA A 178 6.55 3.91 19.85
CA ALA A 178 6.36 4.54 21.15
C ALA A 178 6.10 6.06 21.07
N GLY A 179 6.85 6.79 20.27
CA GLY A 179 6.65 8.23 20.12
C GLY A 179 5.30 8.58 19.48
N PHE A 180 4.90 7.82 18.46
CA PHE A 180 3.60 7.99 17.82
C PHE A 180 2.45 7.65 18.77
N LEU A 181 2.55 6.54 19.51
CA LEU A 181 1.53 6.12 20.48
C LEU A 181 1.39 7.13 21.63
N ALA A 182 2.49 7.70 22.10
CA ALA A 182 2.48 8.73 23.14
C ALA A 182 1.72 9.99 22.68
N GLU A 183 1.94 10.45 21.46
CA GLU A 183 1.21 11.60 20.89
C GLU A 183 -0.27 11.31 20.66
N GLU A 184 -0.61 10.08 20.26
CA GLU A 184 -1.99 9.64 20.07
C GLU A 184 -2.75 9.61 21.41
N LEU A 185 -2.14 9.03 22.45
CA LEU A 185 -2.71 8.94 23.81
C LEU A 185 -2.86 10.32 24.47
N ALA A 186 -1.92 11.25 24.20
CA ALA A 186 -1.99 12.62 24.68
C ALA A 186 -3.04 13.47 23.94
N GLY A 187 -3.75 12.92 22.94
CA GLY A 187 -4.74 13.67 22.17
C GLY A 187 -4.16 14.80 21.34
N THR A 188 -2.86 14.75 21.01
CA THR A 188 -2.18 15.79 20.24
C THR A 188 -2.87 16.01 18.89
N SER A 189 -3.20 17.27 18.56
CA SER A 189 -3.85 17.60 17.29
C SER A 189 -2.97 17.20 16.10
N LYS A 190 -3.59 16.85 14.97
CA LYS A 190 -2.86 16.37 13.77
C LYS A 190 -1.81 17.35 13.25
N GLU A 191 -2.05 18.65 13.43
CA GLU A 191 -1.13 19.70 13.00
C GLU A 191 0.13 19.76 13.85
N ASN A 192 0.01 19.43 15.15
CA ASN A 192 1.08 19.51 16.14
C ASN A 192 1.84 18.20 16.31
N ARG A 193 1.43 17.11 15.63
CA ARG A 193 2.10 15.82 15.73
C ARG A 193 3.46 15.83 15.05
N ILE A 194 4.46 15.36 15.77
CA ILE A 194 5.81 15.10 15.27
C ILE A 194 5.83 13.78 14.48
N TYR A 195 5.04 12.79 14.94
CA TYR A 195 4.97 11.46 14.32
C TYR A 195 3.68 11.31 13.53
N ARG A 196 3.80 10.75 12.32
CA ARG A 196 2.64 10.48 11.46
C ARG A 196 2.69 9.05 10.94
N LEU A 197 1.54 8.38 10.99
CA LEU A 197 1.39 7.11 10.28
C LEU A 197 1.29 7.38 8.78
N GLY A 198 2.13 6.69 8.03
CA GLY A 198 2.04 6.64 6.59
C GLY A 198 1.08 5.54 6.13
N GLU A 199 1.35 5.04 4.94
CA GLU A 199 0.57 3.97 4.33
C GLU A 199 1.07 2.61 4.78
N CYS A 200 0.17 1.62 4.73
CA CYS A 200 0.45 0.26 5.13
C CYS A 200 0.38 -0.69 3.93
N ASN A 201 1.06 -1.80 4.03
CA ASN A 201 1.04 -2.86 3.04
C ASN A 201 0.74 -4.19 3.71
N LEU A 202 -0.22 -4.95 3.16
CA LEU A 202 -0.40 -6.36 3.51
C LEU A 202 0.57 -7.20 2.71
N VAL A 203 1.36 -7.98 3.41
CA VAL A 203 2.37 -8.86 2.84
C VAL A 203 2.15 -10.27 3.39
N TRP A 204 2.14 -11.26 2.51
CA TRP A 204 2.09 -12.67 2.86
C TRP A 204 3.49 -13.26 2.82
N LYS A 205 3.82 -14.03 3.84
CA LYS A 205 5.08 -14.79 3.93
C LYS A 205 4.83 -16.27 3.67
#